data_94fe22bc429341fdc6fabe7739bc49e0
#
_entry.id   94fe22bc429341fdc6fabe7739bc49e0
#
_cell.length_a   1.000
_cell.length_b   1.000
_cell.length_c   1.000
_cell.angle_alpha   90.00
_cell.angle_beta   90.00
_cell.angle_gamma   90.00
#
_symmetry.space_group_name_H-M   'P 1'
#
loop_
_entity.id
_entity.type
_entity.pdbx_description
1 polymer ?
#
loop_
_entity_poly.entity_id
_entity_poly.type
_entity_poly.pdbx_seq_one_letter_code
_entity_poly.pdbx_strand_id
1 'polypeptide(L)'
;MTDELVIAGRAFKSRLIVGTGKYRSFPEMRRAHEASGADMVTVAVRRVNLTDRSKESLLDYIDRDKIFILPNTAGCYSADEAVRTARLGREVGLSEWVKLEVIGDEQTLFPETEELVRATRTLVKEGFVVLPYTTDDLIVARKLIDAGAAAVMPLGAPIGSGMGIQNLANLRILRERITEVPLIVDAGVGTASDASIAMELGADGVLMNTAIAGAQDAVLMAEAMRAAVDAGRKAYLAGRIPKKVYATASSPLADVVR
;
A
#
# COMPACT_ATOMS: atom_id res chain seq x y z
N MET A 1 16.29 -15.13 -10.37
CA MET A 1 15.88 -14.45 -9.12
C MET A 1 14.37 -14.35 -9.13
N THR A 2 13.71 -14.75 -8.08
CA THR A 2 12.25 -14.58 -7.92
C THR A 2 11.96 -13.09 -7.77
N ASP A 3 10.97 -12.55 -8.51
CA ASP A 3 10.54 -11.15 -8.41
C ASP A 3 9.56 -10.99 -7.24
N GLU A 4 10.06 -11.14 -5.99
CA GLU A 4 9.26 -11.02 -4.78
C GLU A 4 9.33 -9.59 -4.21
N LEU A 5 8.30 -9.18 -3.47
CA LEU A 5 8.35 -7.97 -2.67
C LEU A 5 9.10 -8.26 -1.38
N VAL A 6 10.27 -7.65 -1.20
CA VAL A 6 11.05 -7.84 0.04
C VAL A 6 11.01 -6.57 0.87
N ILE A 7 10.55 -6.66 2.12
CA ILE A 7 10.49 -5.54 3.09
C ILE A 7 11.22 -6.01 4.36
N ALA A 8 12.19 -5.26 4.85
CA ALA A 8 12.98 -5.60 6.05
C ALA A 8 13.45 -7.06 6.08
N GLY A 9 13.89 -7.59 4.94
CA GLY A 9 14.39 -8.97 4.81
C GLY A 9 13.30 -10.06 4.72
N ARG A 10 12.02 -9.72 4.85
CA ARG A 10 10.90 -10.66 4.66
C ARG A 10 10.37 -10.58 3.23
N ALA A 11 10.26 -11.73 2.57
CA ALA A 11 9.70 -11.84 1.23
C ALA A 11 8.18 -12.06 1.29
N PHE A 12 7.47 -11.38 0.40
CA PHE A 12 6.04 -11.48 0.16
C PHE A 12 5.82 -11.85 -1.31
N LYS A 13 4.93 -12.80 -1.56
CA LYS A 13 4.60 -13.26 -2.91
C LYS A 13 3.70 -12.29 -3.64
N SER A 14 2.79 -11.64 -2.89
CA SER A 14 1.89 -10.63 -3.41
C SER A 14 2.48 -9.24 -3.29
N ARG A 15 2.33 -8.44 -4.34
CA ARG A 15 2.62 -6.99 -4.33
C ARG A 15 1.39 -6.17 -4.00
N LEU A 16 0.23 -6.83 -3.85
CA LEU A 16 -1.01 -6.24 -3.38
C LEU A 16 -1.12 -6.41 -1.87
N ILE A 17 -1.28 -5.30 -1.15
CA ILE A 17 -1.59 -5.24 0.28
C ILE A 17 -3.02 -4.73 0.41
N VAL A 18 -3.83 -5.38 1.25
CA VAL A 18 -5.24 -5.01 1.41
C VAL A 18 -5.56 -4.58 2.84
N GLY A 19 -6.59 -3.73 2.96
CA GLY A 19 -7.08 -3.32 4.27
C GLY A 19 -8.26 -4.18 4.73
N THR A 20 -8.67 -4.00 5.99
CA THR A 20 -9.75 -4.76 6.64
C THR A 20 -11.01 -3.92 6.92
N GLY A 21 -11.00 -2.63 6.55
CA GLY A 21 -12.10 -1.72 6.87
C GLY A 21 -13.21 -1.70 5.83
N LYS A 22 -14.41 -1.26 6.25
CA LYS A 22 -15.56 -0.91 5.38
C LYS A 22 -16.22 -2.05 4.60
N TYR A 23 -15.83 -3.30 4.76
CA TYR A 23 -16.59 -4.42 4.20
C TYR A 23 -17.96 -4.51 4.85
N ARG A 24 -18.96 -5.03 4.14
CA ARG A 24 -20.34 -5.20 4.63
C ARG A 24 -20.42 -6.23 5.73
N SER A 25 -19.51 -7.22 5.72
CA SER A 25 -19.41 -8.27 6.76
C SER A 25 -18.00 -8.85 6.79
N PHE A 26 -17.63 -9.48 7.89
CA PHE A 26 -16.37 -10.21 8.01
C PHE A 26 -16.23 -11.39 7.04
N PRO A 27 -17.32 -12.19 6.79
CA PRO A 27 -17.26 -13.21 5.74
C PRO A 27 -16.99 -12.65 4.34
N GLU A 28 -17.53 -11.48 3.97
CA GLU A 28 -17.21 -10.82 2.71
C GLU A 28 -15.75 -10.36 2.66
N MET A 29 -15.26 -9.75 3.73
CA MET A 29 -13.85 -9.37 3.89
C MET A 29 -12.93 -10.57 3.66
N ARG A 30 -13.19 -11.69 4.32
CA ARG A 30 -12.40 -12.92 4.18
C ARG A 30 -12.36 -13.40 2.73
N ARG A 31 -13.51 -13.49 2.06
CA ARG A 31 -13.56 -13.91 0.64
C ARG A 31 -12.80 -12.96 -0.28
N ALA A 32 -12.93 -11.65 -0.05
CA ALA A 32 -12.19 -10.64 -0.82
C ALA A 32 -10.68 -10.73 -0.59
N HIS A 33 -10.23 -10.99 0.65
CA HIS A 33 -8.81 -11.23 0.95
C HIS A 33 -8.29 -12.49 0.24
N GLU A 34 -9.03 -13.59 0.28
CA GLU A 34 -8.68 -14.82 -0.43
C GLU A 34 -8.59 -14.59 -1.94
N ALA A 35 -9.55 -13.88 -2.54
CA ALA A 35 -9.60 -13.56 -3.96
C ALA A 35 -8.45 -12.62 -4.39
N SER A 36 -8.09 -11.67 -3.53
CA SER A 36 -6.98 -10.75 -3.76
C SER A 36 -5.61 -11.45 -3.83
N GLY A 37 -5.49 -12.62 -3.23
CA GLY A 37 -4.22 -13.33 -3.11
C GLY A 37 -3.16 -12.55 -2.30
N ALA A 38 -3.57 -11.54 -1.53
CA ALA A 38 -2.67 -10.78 -0.67
C ALA A 38 -2.20 -11.64 0.49
N ASP A 39 -0.91 -11.62 0.77
CA ASP A 39 -0.30 -12.27 1.93
C ASP A 39 0.09 -11.26 3.03
N MET A 40 -0.35 -10.01 2.88
CA MET A 40 -0.27 -8.96 3.90
C MET A 40 -1.58 -8.18 3.96
N VAL A 41 -2.12 -7.99 5.18
CA VAL A 41 -3.30 -7.15 5.42
C VAL A 41 -3.04 -6.09 6.49
N THR A 42 -3.63 -4.91 6.31
CA THR A 42 -3.57 -3.87 7.35
C THR A 42 -4.75 -3.96 8.30
N VAL A 43 -4.47 -3.77 9.59
CA VAL A 43 -5.45 -3.77 10.67
C VAL A 43 -5.30 -2.52 11.51
N ALA A 44 -6.33 -1.70 11.59
CA ALA A 44 -6.31 -0.53 12.46
C ALA A 44 -6.35 -0.96 13.94
N VAL A 45 -5.28 -0.66 14.69
CA VAL A 45 -5.16 -1.05 16.11
C VAL A 45 -6.37 -0.60 16.92
N ARG A 46 -6.86 0.64 16.68
CA ARG A 46 -8.04 1.20 17.36
C ARG A 46 -9.35 0.44 17.11
N ARG A 47 -9.42 -0.41 16.08
CA ARG A 47 -10.62 -1.20 15.73
C ARG A 47 -10.55 -2.64 16.19
N VAL A 48 -9.43 -3.07 16.72
CA VAL A 48 -9.30 -4.42 17.26
C VAL A 48 -9.97 -4.45 18.63
N ASN A 49 -10.93 -5.36 18.80
CA ASN A 49 -11.50 -5.60 20.12
C ASN A 49 -10.47 -6.38 20.96
N LEU A 50 -9.79 -5.66 21.84
CA LEU A 50 -8.72 -6.22 22.67
C LEU A 50 -9.20 -6.75 24.02
N THR A 51 -10.42 -6.37 24.43
CA THR A 51 -10.91 -6.59 25.82
C THR A 51 -12.02 -7.60 25.91
N ASP A 52 -12.89 -7.70 24.93
CA ASP A 52 -14.09 -8.56 24.98
C ASP A 52 -13.97 -9.73 23.99
N ARG A 53 -13.38 -10.81 24.46
CA ARG A 53 -13.23 -12.06 23.68
C ARG A 53 -14.54 -12.82 23.43
N SER A 54 -15.65 -12.37 23.99
CA SER A 54 -16.97 -12.97 23.76
C SER A 54 -17.62 -12.47 22.47
N LYS A 55 -17.11 -11.40 21.89
CA LYS A 55 -17.61 -10.82 20.64
C LYS A 55 -16.73 -11.21 19.47
N GLU A 56 -17.41 -11.48 18.36
CA GLU A 56 -16.78 -11.73 17.06
C GLU A 56 -15.79 -10.61 16.70
N SER A 57 -14.57 -10.99 16.32
CA SER A 57 -13.50 -10.07 15.97
C SER A 57 -13.14 -10.22 14.50
N LEU A 58 -12.75 -9.12 13.87
CA LEU A 58 -12.20 -9.16 12.49
C LEU A 58 -10.99 -10.11 12.38
N LEU A 59 -10.25 -10.30 13.49
CA LEU A 59 -9.08 -11.18 13.53
C LEU A 59 -9.44 -12.66 13.39
N ASP A 60 -10.67 -13.07 13.74
CA ASP A 60 -11.16 -14.42 13.58
C ASP A 60 -11.35 -14.81 12.11
N TYR A 61 -11.37 -13.82 11.22
CA TYR A 61 -11.53 -13.96 9.78
C TYR A 61 -10.22 -13.79 8.99
N ILE A 62 -9.09 -13.66 9.67
CA ILE A 62 -7.76 -13.57 9.05
C ILE A 62 -6.98 -14.84 9.37
N ASP A 63 -6.63 -15.60 8.33
CA ASP A 63 -5.76 -16.77 8.44
C ASP A 63 -4.31 -16.32 8.71
N ARG A 64 -3.94 -16.28 9.98
CA ARG A 64 -2.62 -15.79 10.42
C ARG A 64 -1.45 -16.69 10.03
N ASP A 65 -1.70 -17.90 9.61
CA ASP A 65 -0.66 -18.80 9.12
C ASP A 65 -0.26 -18.45 7.67
N LYS A 66 -1.15 -17.80 6.94
CA LYS A 66 -0.96 -17.42 5.54
C LYS A 66 -0.82 -15.93 5.34
N ILE A 67 -1.47 -15.11 6.17
CA ILE A 67 -1.59 -13.67 6.00
C ILE A 67 -0.83 -12.95 7.12
N PHE A 68 0.13 -12.14 6.72
CA PHE A 68 0.85 -11.27 7.64
C PHE A 68 0.00 -10.06 8.04
N ILE A 69 -0.14 -9.82 9.35
CA ILE A 69 -0.86 -8.65 9.86
C ILE A 69 0.12 -7.48 9.98
N LEU A 70 -0.20 -6.38 9.30
CA LEU A 70 0.45 -5.09 9.42
C LEU A 70 -0.47 -4.12 10.19
N PRO A 71 -0.29 -3.94 11.51
CA PRO A 71 -1.07 -2.98 12.26
C PRO A 71 -0.86 -1.56 11.75
N ASN A 72 -1.90 -0.72 11.77
CA ASN A 72 -1.78 0.68 11.43
C ASN A 72 -2.26 1.61 12.56
N THR A 73 -1.77 2.84 12.52
CA THR A 73 -2.10 3.89 13.49
C THR A 73 -3.18 4.86 12.96
N ALA A 74 -4.08 4.36 12.12
CA ALA A 74 -5.16 5.16 11.53
C ALA A 74 -5.94 5.97 12.57
N GLY A 75 -6.16 7.25 12.24
CA GLY A 75 -6.88 8.18 13.11
C GLY A 75 -6.01 8.75 14.25
N CYS A 76 -4.70 8.73 14.13
CA CYS A 76 -3.77 9.48 14.99
C CYS A 76 -3.42 10.81 14.34
N TYR A 77 -3.46 11.90 15.12
CA TYR A 77 -3.21 13.27 14.67
C TYR A 77 -1.92 13.87 15.25
N SER A 78 -1.18 13.10 16.02
CA SER A 78 0.14 13.48 16.53
C SER A 78 1.09 12.28 16.57
N ALA A 79 2.39 12.55 16.58
CA ALA A 79 3.39 11.50 16.72
C ALA A 79 3.22 10.72 18.03
N ASP A 80 2.87 11.40 19.13
CA ASP A 80 2.72 10.74 20.43
C ASP A 80 1.53 9.79 20.46
N GLU A 81 0.41 10.13 19.80
CA GLU A 81 -0.73 9.22 19.63
C GLU A 81 -0.35 8.02 18.78
N ALA A 82 0.33 8.25 17.64
CA ALA A 82 0.74 7.19 16.74
C ALA A 82 1.72 6.21 17.41
N VAL A 83 2.69 6.74 18.16
CA VAL A 83 3.65 5.94 18.94
C VAL A 83 2.94 5.09 20.00
N ARG A 84 2.03 5.70 20.78
CA ARG A 84 1.22 4.93 21.77
C ARG A 84 0.39 3.84 21.13
N THR A 85 -0.24 4.16 19.99
CA THR A 85 -1.07 3.19 19.24
C THR A 85 -0.23 2.03 18.68
N ALA A 86 0.96 2.32 18.14
CA ALA A 86 1.88 1.28 17.67
C ALA A 86 2.33 0.35 18.80
N ARG A 87 2.73 0.92 19.96
CA ARG A 87 3.10 0.15 21.15
C ARG A 87 1.97 -0.74 21.63
N LEU A 88 0.75 -0.22 21.67
CA LEU A 88 -0.44 -1.04 22.01
C LEU A 88 -0.60 -2.22 21.05
N GLY A 89 -0.45 -2.00 19.73
CA GLY A 89 -0.50 -3.07 18.74
C GLY A 89 0.51 -4.18 19.00
N ARG A 90 1.73 -3.84 19.39
CA ARG A 90 2.78 -4.79 19.78
C ARG A 90 2.46 -5.52 21.08
N GLU A 91 2.03 -4.79 22.11
CA GLU A 91 1.69 -5.36 23.43
C GLU A 91 0.57 -6.41 23.35
N VAL A 92 -0.40 -6.21 22.46
CA VAL A 92 -1.49 -7.17 22.25
C VAL A 92 -1.13 -8.30 21.27
N GLY A 93 0.12 -8.38 20.84
CA GLY A 93 0.65 -9.46 20.02
C GLY A 93 0.22 -9.41 18.55
N LEU A 94 -0.09 -8.22 18.01
CA LEU A 94 -0.39 -8.11 16.57
C LEU A 94 0.87 -8.23 15.72
N SER A 95 1.86 -7.34 15.92
CA SER A 95 3.11 -7.36 15.18
C SER A 95 4.11 -6.33 15.75
N GLU A 96 5.39 -6.52 15.47
CA GLU A 96 6.44 -5.50 15.64
C GLU A 96 6.56 -4.57 14.41
N TRP A 97 5.77 -4.84 13.37
CA TRP A 97 5.67 -3.96 12.21
C TRP A 97 4.53 -2.99 12.39
N VAL A 98 4.64 -1.83 11.76
CA VAL A 98 3.56 -0.83 11.79
C VAL A 98 3.49 -0.06 10.48
N LYS A 99 2.30 0.04 9.90
CA LYS A 99 1.98 1.08 8.93
C LYS A 99 1.68 2.34 9.74
N LEU A 100 2.62 3.28 9.69
CA LEU A 100 2.55 4.50 10.49
C LEU A 100 1.78 5.58 9.76
N GLU A 101 0.73 6.05 10.37
CA GLU A 101 -0.10 7.17 9.92
C GLU A 101 -0.11 8.25 11.00
N VAL A 102 0.19 9.50 10.63
CA VAL A 102 -0.04 10.70 11.41
C VAL A 102 -0.76 11.68 10.50
N ILE A 103 -2.01 11.98 10.80
CA ILE A 103 -2.89 12.78 9.95
C ILE A 103 -2.78 14.25 10.30
N GLY A 104 -2.61 15.11 9.30
CA GLY A 104 -2.52 16.56 9.47
C GLY A 104 -3.83 17.30 9.26
N ASP A 105 -4.72 16.74 8.43
CA ASP A 105 -6.01 17.34 8.12
C ASP A 105 -7.13 16.29 8.05
N GLU A 106 -8.22 16.56 8.75
CA GLU A 106 -9.34 15.61 8.89
C GLU A 106 -10.15 15.40 7.62
N GLN A 107 -10.17 16.36 6.72
CA GLN A 107 -10.98 16.28 5.49
C GLN A 107 -10.24 15.57 4.36
N THR A 108 -8.96 15.84 4.20
CA THR A 108 -8.13 15.27 3.16
C THR A 108 -7.44 13.98 3.58
N LEU A 109 -7.27 13.78 4.88
CA LEU A 109 -6.44 12.73 5.49
C LEU A 109 -5.00 12.75 4.99
N PHE A 110 -4.51 13.93 4.62
CA PHE A 110 -3.11 14.11 4.30
C PHE A 110 -2.22 13.95 5.54
N PRO A 111 -1.04 13.35 5.36
CA PRO A 111 -0.13 13.13 6.49
C PRO A 111 0.49 14.43 6.98
N GLU A 112 0.63 14.54 8.30
CA GLU A 112 1.46 15.54 8.94
C GLU A 112 2.91 15.07 8.92
N THR A 113 3.74 15.67 8.07
CA THR A 113 5.04 15.11 7.69
C THR A 113 6.12 15.27 8.75
N GLU A 114 6.12 16.34 9.55
CA GLU A 114 7.11 16.55 10.62
C GLU A 114 6.87 15.56 11.77
N GLU A 115 5.62 15.44 12.19
CA GLU A 115 5.21 14.50 13.22
C GLU A 115 5.43 13.04 12.77
N LEU A 116 5.18 12.75 11.48
CA LEU A 116 5.43 11.44 10.89
C LEU A 116 6.91 11.04 10.96
N VAL A 117 7.82 11.97 10.61
CA VAL A 117 9.28 11.73 10.72
C VAL A 117 9.69 11.55 12.17
N ARG A 118 9.13 12.35 13.10
CA ARG A 118 9.38 12.23 14.54
C ARG A 118 8.95 10.85 15.08
N ALA A 119 7.73 10.45 14.74
CA ALA A 119 7.19 9.13 15.14
C ALA A 119 7.99 7.98 14.55
N THR A 120 8.35 8.06 13.25
CA THR A 120 9.19 7.06 12.58
C THR A 120 10.49 6.86 13.34
N ARG A 121 11.23 7.94 13.63
CA ARG A 121 12.51 7.87 14.36
C ARG A 121 12.36 7.26 15.75
N THR A 122 11.26 7.57 16.44
CA THR A 122 10.98 7.03 17.78
C THR A 122 10.74 5.53 17.71
N LEU A 123 9.85 5.07 16.82
CA LEU A 123 9.48 3.67 16.70
C LEU A 123 10.63 2.80 16.18
N VAL A 124 11.43 3.30 15.22
CA VAL A 124 12.62 2.59 14.74
C VAL A 124 13.63 2.36 15.87
N LYS A 125 13.87 3.36 16.73
CA LYS A 125 14.73 3.21 17.93
C LYS A 125 14.20 2.15 18.91
N GLU A 126 12.89 1.93 18.93
CA GLU A 126 12.24 0.92 19.76
C GLU A 126 12.16 -0.47 19.12
N GLY A 127 12.79 -0.64 17.95
CA GLY A 127 12.86 -1.91 17.23
C GLY A 127 11.66 -2.23 16.35
N PHE A 128 10.78 -1.25 16.07
CA PHE A 128 9.70 -1.44 15.10
C PHE A 128 10.21 -1.43 13.66
N VAL A 129 9.61 -2.24 12.82
CA VAL A 129 9.69 -2.14 11.36
C VAL A 129 8.61 -1.17 10.90
N VAL A 130 9.00 0.03 10.47
CA VAL A 130 8.08 1.15 10.21
C VAL A 130 7.88 1.36 8.71
N LEU A 131 6.62 1.36 8.28
CA LEU A 131 6.17 1.65 6.91
C LEU A 131 5.30 2.92 6.96
N PRO A 132 5.86 4.12 6.77
CA PRO A 132 5.11 5.38 6.92
C PRO A 132 4.28 5.71 5.67
N TYR A 133 2.99 6.02 5.89
CA TYR A 133 2.12 6.67 4.92
C TYR A 133 2.50 8.13 4.79
N THR A 134 2.80 8.58 3.57
CA THR A 134 3.37 9.91 3.33
C THR A 134 2.83 10.55 2.04
N THR A 135 3.22 11.81 1.81
CA THR A 135 3.00 12.51 0.55
C THR A 135 3.91 11.95 -0.56
N ASP A 136 3.67 12.39 -1.80
CA ASP A 136 4.52 12.12 -2.96
C ASP A 136 5.75 13.06 -3.07
N ASP A 137 6.16 13.64 -1.94
CA ASP A 137 7.33 14.52 -1.83
C ASP A 137 8.62 13.72 -1.61
N LEU A 138 9.59 13.88 -2.51
CA LEU A 138 10.89 13.20 -2.43
C LEU A 138 11.69 13.57 -1.18
N ILE A 139 11.61 14.82 -0.74
CA ILE A 139 12.41 15.28 0.40
C ILE A 139 11.85 14.70 1.71
N VAL A 140 10.53 14.64 1.83
CA VAL A 140 9.87 13.96 2.95
C VAL A 140 10.21 12.46 2.96
N ALA A 141 10.12 11.80 1.80
CA ALA A 141 10.48 10.39 1.66
C ALA A 141 11.93 10.13 2.10
N ARG A 142 12.88 10.98 1.71
CA ARG A 142 14.29 10.89 2.16
C ARG A 142 14.42 11.03 3.68
N LYS A 143 13.74 12.01 4.29
CA LYS A 143 13.75 12.18 5.77
C LYS A 143 13.21 10.94 6.49
N LEU A 144 12.21 10.26 5.91
CA LEU A 144 11.66 9.03 6.47
C LEU A 144 12.65 7.85 6.35
N ILE A 145 13.35 7.72 5.21
CA ILE A 145 14.41 6.73 5.01
C ILE A 145 15.56 6.97 6.00
N ASP A 146 16.02 8.23 6.13
CA ASP A 146 17.06 8.62 7.09
C ASP A 146 16.63 8.38 8.56
N ALA A 147 15.33 8.39 8.82
CA ALA A 147 14.77 8.03 10.12
C ALA A 147 14.69 6.50 10.34
N GLY A 148 15.01 5.68 9.33
CA GLY A 148 15.05 4.22 9.39
C GLY A 148 13.77 3.52 8.90
N ALA A 149 12.94 4.18 8.10
CA ALA A 149 11.77 3.55 7.50
C ALA A 149 12.15 2.34 6.64
N ALA A 150 11.44 1.24 6.77
CA ALA A 150 11.68 -0.01 6.04
C ALA A 150 11.05 -0.04 4.63
N ALA A 151 10.14 0.88 4.37
CA ALA A 151 9.54 1.19 3.07
C ALA A 151 9.05 2.63 3.12
N VAL A 152 8.71 3.24 1.98
CA VAL A 152 7.96 4.50 1.93
C VAL A 152 6.64 4.27 1.20
N MET A 153 5.57 4.88 1.71
CA MET A 153 4.22 4.64 1.23
C MET A 153 3.56 5.96 0.78
N PRO A 154 3.97 6.49 -0.40
CA PRO A 154 3.37 7.72 -0.92
C PRO A 154 1.93 7.52 -1.35
N LEU A 155 1.10 8.52 -1.13
CA LEU A 155 -0.26 8.54 -1.62
C LEU A 155 -0.32 8.73 -3.16
N GLY A 156 -1.28 8.08 -3.80
CA GLY A 156 -1.69 8.39 -5.18
C GLY A 156 -2.71 9.53 -5.23
N ALA A 157 -3.61 9.57 -4.26
CA ALA A 157 -4.64 10.58 -4.00
C ALA A 157 -5.13 10.44 -2.54
N PRO A 158 -5.98 11.34 -2.02
CA PRO A 158 -6.50 11.25 -0.66
C PRO A 158 -7.12 9.90 -0.33
N ILE A 159 -6.96 9.44 0.91
CA ILE A 159 -7.48 8.15 1.39
C ILE A 159 -8.98 8.03 1.07
N GLY A 160 -9.36 6.95 0.39
CA GLY A 160 -10.76 6.64 0.10
C GLY A 160 -11.40 7.50 -0.99
N SER A 161 -10.64 8.37 -1.68
CA SER A 161 -11.15 9.23 -2.75
C SER A 161 -11.43 8.48 -4.05
N GLY A 162 -10.70 7.39 -4.34
CA GLY A 162 -10.82 6.66 -5.62
C GLY A 162 -10.40 7.47 -6.85
N MET A 163 -9.63 8.55 -6.67
CA MET A 163 -9.23 9.48 -7.74
C MET A 163 -8.08 8.96 -8.60
N GLY A 164 -7.52 7.80 -8.27
CA GLY A 164 -6.37 7.22 -8.98
C GLY A 164 -5.06 7.93 -8.66
N ILE A 165 -4.09 7.77 -9.55
CA ILE A 165 -2.76 8.36 -9.40
C ILE A 165 -2.75 9.79 -9.95
N GLN A 166 -2.77 10.77 -9.08
CA GLN A 166 -2.88 12.19 -9.48
C GLN A 166 -1.56 12.76 -9.98
N ASN A 167 -0.44 12.37 -9.40
CA ASN A 167 0.87 12.91 -9.75
C ASN A 167 1.84 11.81 -10.23
N LEU A 168 1.66 11.43 -11.48
CA LEU A 168 2.50 10.43 -12.15
C LEU A 168 3.99 10.84 -12.20
N ALA A 169 4.26 12.14 -12.32
CA ALA A 169 5.62 12.67 -12.41
C ALA A 169 6.38 12.48 -11.10
N ASN A 170 5.76 12.84 -9.96
CA ASN A 170 6.39 12.68 -8.66
C ASN A 170 6.63 11.21 -8.31
N LEU A 171 5.67 10.32 -8.57
CA LEU A 171 5.87 8.89 -8.31
C LEU A 171 7.02 8.31 -9.16
N ARG A 172 7.17 8.77 -10.41
CA ARG A 172 8.33 8.40 -11.23
C ARG A 172 9.63 8.92 -10.64
N ILE A 173 9.68 10.18 -10.22
CA ILE A 173 10.85 10.78 -9.55
C ILE A 173 11.18 10.00 -8.28
N LEU A 174 10.18 9.67 -7.45
CA LEU A 174 10.37 8.86 -6.27
C LEU A 174 11.04 7.51 -6.63
N ARG A 175 10.50 6.79 -7.63
CA ARG A 175 11.07 5.52 -8.06
C ARG A 175 12.49 5.61 -8.57
N GLU A 176 12.80 6.64 -9.35
CA GLU A 176 14.15 6.85 -9.89
C GLU A 176 15.16 7.22 -8.80
N ARG A 177 14.71 7.89 -7.76
CA ARG A 177 15.58 8.43 -6.70
C ARG A 177 15.63 7.59 -5.43
N ILE A 178 14.72 6.67 -5.21
CA ILE A 178 14.64 5.80 -4.04
C ILE A 178 14.81 4.36 -4.52
N THR A 179 15.95 3.76 -4.18
CA THR A 179 16.28 2.37 -4.51
C THR A 179 16.61 1.53 -3.28
N GLU A 180 16.77 2.19 -2.13
CA GLU A 180 17.23 1.61 -0.87
C GLU A 180 16.13 0.83 -0.14
N VAL A 181 14.89 1.26 -0.31
CA VAL A 181 13.71 0.66 0.32
C VAL A 181 12.57 0.53 -0.69
N PRO A 182 11.63 -0.39 -0.48
CA PRO A 182 10.45 -0.51 -1.32
C PRO A 182 9.59 0.76 -1.34
N LEU A 183 9.08 1.08 -2.53
CA LEU A 183 8.09 2.13 -2.77
C LEU A 183 6.72 1.48 -2.95
N ILE A 184 5.80 1.73 -2.01
CA ILE A 184 4.45 1.14 -2.01
C ILE A 184 3.44 2.26 -2.15
N VAL A 185 2.72 2.32 -3.26
CA VAL A 185 1.65 3.32 -3.42
C VAL A 185 0.50 2.99 -2.48
N ASP A 186 0.13 3.96 -1.64
CA ASP A 186 -0.91 3.81 -0.62
C ASP A 186 -1.97 4.90 -0.77
N ALA A 187 -3.22 4.52 -0.80
CA ALA A 187 -4.38 5.40 -0.96
C ALA A 187 -4.61 5.94 -2.39
N GLY A 188 -5.85 6.37 -2.62
CA GLY A 188 -6.28 6.98 -3.87
C GLY A 188 -6.69 6.02 -4.97
N VAL A 189 -6.20 4.78 -4.97
CA VAL A 189 -6.59 3.77 -5.97
C VAL A 189 -8.10 3.52 -5.91
N GLY A 190 -8.78 3.65 -7.04
CA GLY A 190 -10.23 3.48 -7.16
C GLY A 190 -10.63 2.25 -8.00
N THR A 191 -9.77 1.85 -8.95
CA THR A 191 -10.05 0.71 -9.84
C THR A 191 -8.76 0.04 -10.33
N ALA A 192 -8.91 -1.06 -11.05
CA ALA A 192 -7.82 -1.89 -11.55
C ALA A 192 -6.80 -1.11 -12.41
N SER A 193 -7.23 -0.18 -13.26
CA SER A 193 -6.31 0.63 -14.06
C SER A 193 -5.37 1.49 -13.22
N ASP A 194 -5.84 2.03 -12.09
CA ASP A 194 -5.01 2.84 -11.21
C ASP A 194 -3.88 2.00 -10.57
N ALA A 195 -4.23 0.76 -10.17
CA ALA A 195 -3.25 -0.19 -9.62
C ALA A 195 -2.21 -0.57 -10.69
N SER A 196 -2.63 -0.84 -11.92
CA SER A 196 -1.70 -1.10 -13.03
C SER A 196 -0.78 0.09 -13.29
N ILE A 197 -1.32 1.31 -13.32
CA ILE A 197 -0.52 2.53 -13.51
C ILE A 197 0.53 2.68 -12.42
N ALA A 198 0.17 2.49 -11.15
CA ALA A 198 1.12 2.56 -10.04
C ALA A 198 2.28 1.57 -10.23
N MET A 199 1.97 0.33 -10.61
CA MET A 199 2.98 -0.71 -10.85
C MET A 199 3.81 -0.44 -12.11
N GLU A 200 3.23 0.08 -13.20
CA GLU A 200 3.94 0.49 -14.41
C GLU A 200 4.89 1.68 -14.18
N LEU A 201 4.62 2.54 -13.20
CA LEU A 201 5.54 3.60 -12.77
C LEU A 201 6.73 3.06 -11.97
N GLY A 202 6.71 1.78 -11.61
CA GLY A 202 7.79 1.11 -10.90
C GLY A 202 7.59 1.02 -9.39
N ALA A 203 6.38 1.22 -8.88
CA ALA A 203 6.08 0.89 -7.50
C ALA A 203 6.40 -0.61 -7.22
N ASP A 204 6.88 -0.90 -6.02
CA ASP A 204 7.18 -2.27 -5.61
C ASP A 204 5.93 -2.99 -5.12
N GLY A 205 4.92 -2.23 -4.69
CA GLY A 205 3.62 -2.73 -4.27
C GLY A 205 2.56 -1.65 -4.26
N VAL A 206 1.32 -2.07 -4.06
CA VAL A 206 0.16 -1.17 -3.90
C VAL A 206 -0.65 -1.61 -2.69
N LEU A 207 -0.99 -0.66 -1.83
CA LEU A 207 -1.91 -0.88 -0.73
C LEU A 207 -3.25 -0.21 -1.03
N MET A 208 -4.33 -0.94 -0.86
CA MET A 208 -5.68 -0.43 -1.03
C MET A 208 -6.68 -1.10 -0.09
N ASN A 209 -7.76 -0.40 0.21
CA ASN A 209 -8.88 -0.96 0.96
C ASN A 209 -10.22 -0.54 0.35
N THR A 210 -10.50 0.76 0.32
CA THR A 210 -11.82 1.29 -0.07
C THR A 210 -12.20 0.91 -1.49
N ALA A 211 -11.25 0.84 -2.42
CA ALA A 211 -11.51 0.42 -3.80
C ALA A 211 -12.11 -1.00 -3.89
N ILE A 212 -11.70 -1.90 -3.01
CA ILE A 212 -12.23 -3.26 -2.93
C ILE A 212 -13.50 -3.29 -2.09
N ALA A 213 -13.41 -2.85 -0.82
CA ALA A 213 -14.51 -2.94 0.13
C ALA A 213 -15.74 -2.11 -0.25
N GLY A 214 -15.55 -1.01 -0.98
CA GLY A 214 -16.62 -0.12 -1.46
C GLY A 214 -17.20 -0.50 -2.83
N ALA A 215 -16.65 -1.49 -3.51
CA ALA A 215 -17.17 -1.98 -4.78
C ALA A 215 -18.54 -2.64 -4.63
N GLN A 216 -19.31 -2.69 -5.71
CA GLN A 216 -20.59 -3.42 -5.72
C GLN A 216 -20.39 -4.91 -5.44
N ASP A 217 -19.33 -5.49 -6.00
CA ASP A 217 -18.84 -6.83 -5.70
C ASP A 217 -17.38 -6.75 -5.26
N ALA A 218 -17.15 -6.86 -3.96
CA ALA A 218 -15.82 -6.74 -3.36
C ALA A 218 -14.92 -7.92 -3.76
N VAL A 219 -15.47 -9.11 -3.95
CA VAL A 219 -14.69 -10.30 -4.32
C VAL A 219 -14.19 -10.17 -5.75
N LEU A 220 -15.07 -9.84 -6.69
CA LEU A 220 -14.71 -9.62 -8.09
C LEU A 220 -13.71 -8.47 -8.24
N MET A 221 -13.88 -7.38 -7.48
CA MET A 221 -12.92 -6.28 -7.49
C MET A 221 -11.55 -6.70 -6.93
N ALA A 222 -11.51 -7.54 -5.91
CA ALA A 222 -10.25 -8.07 -5.37
C ALA A 222 -9.48 -8.90 -6.41
N GLU A 223 -10.18 -9.75 -7.19
CA GLU A 223 -9.60 -10.48 -8.32
C GLU A 223 -9.06 -9.53 -9.40
N ALA A 224 -9.82 -8.51 -9.75
CA ALA A 224 -9.42 -7.50 -10.74
C ALA A 224 -8.17 -6.73 -10.28
N MET A 225 -8.09 -6.35 -9.00
CA MET A 225 -6.94 -5.65 -8.43
C MET A 225 -5.68 -6.54 -8.42
N ARG A 226 -5.82 -7.83 -8.07
CA ARG A 226 -4.73 -8.80 -8.15
C ARG A 226 -4.17 -8.89 -9.57
N ALA A 227 -5.05 -9.07 -10.55
CA ALA A 227 -4.65 -9.15 -11.96
C ALA A 227 -3.98 -7.84 -12.44
N ALA A 228 -4.48 -6.69 -12.01
CA ALA A 228 -3.94 -5.38 -12.35
C ALA A 228 -2.53 -5.14 -11.80
N VAL A 229 -2.30 -5.47 -10.52
CA VAL A 229 -0.98 -5.36 -9.88
C VAL A 229 0.03 -6.29 -10.60
N ASP A 230 -0.35 -7.52 -10.89
CA ASP A 230 0.49 -8.48 -11.60
C ASP A 230 0.80 -8.03 -13.03
N ALA A 231 -0.20 -7.56 -13.77
CA ALA A 231 -0.04 -7.05 -15.14
C ALA A 231 0.87 -5.82 -15.19
N GLY A 232 0.64 -4.84 -14.29
CA GLY A 232 1.46 -3.63 -14.21
C GLY A 232 2.91 -3.93 -13.86
N ARG A 233 3.17 -4.87 -12.94
CA ARG A 233 4.53 -5.31 -12.62
C ARG A 233 5.24 -5.95 -13.81
N LYS A 234 4.56 -6.85 -14.50
CA LYS A 234 5.10 -7.49 -15.73
C LYS A 234 5.39 -6.46 -16.81
N ALA A 235 4.50 -5.48 -17.01
CA ALA A 235 4.69 -4.40 -17.99
C ALA A 235 5.91 -3.53 -17.64
N TYR A 236 6.10 -3.20 -16.34
CA TYR A 236 7.28 -2.48 -15.86
C TYR A 236 8.58 -3.24 -16.15
N LEU A 237 8.63 -4.53 -15.81
CA LEU A 237 9.81 -5.39 -16.03
C LEU A 237 10.11 -5.62 -17.50
N ALA A 238 9.08 -5.77 -18.34
CA ALA A 238 9.23 -5.93 -19.79
C ALA A 238 9.76 -4.66 -20.46
N GLY A 239 9.52 -3.51 -19.87
CA GLY A 239 9.87 -2.22 -20.44
C GLY A 239 8.88 -1.76 -21.53
N ARG A 240 8.49 -0.51 -21.44
CA ARG A 240 7.57 0.12 -22.37
C ARG A 240 8.28 0.53 -23.65
N ILE A 241 7.66 0.36 -24.83
CA ILE A 241 8.13 0.99 -26.07
C ILE A 241 8.16 2.53 -25.92
N PRO A 242 9.12 3.22 -26.56
CA PRO A 242 9.17 4.69 -26.55
C PRO A 242 7.89 5.30 -27.12
N LYS A 243 7.37 6.35 -26.45
CA LYS A 243 6.29 7.14 -27.02
C LYS A 243 6.80 7.91 -28.23
N LYS A 244 6.03 7.92 -29.32
CA LYS A 244 6.33 8.64 -30.55
C LYS A 244 5.16 9.56 -30.89
N VAL A 245 5.47 10.74 -31.45
CA VAL A 245 4.47 11.67 -31.92
C VAL A 245 3.83 11.17 -33.21
N TYR A 246 4.63 10.55 -34.09
CA TYR A 246 4.16 10.06 -35.39
C TYR A 246 4.03 8.55 -35.40
N ALA A 247 3.11 8.06 -36.22
CA ALA A 247 2.87 6.65 -36.43
C ALA A 247 4.10 5.94 -37.01
N THR A 248 4.27 4.69 -36.63
CA THR A 248 5.21 3.77 -37.26
C THR A 248 4.41 2.55 -37.69
N ALA A 249 4.53 2.15 -38.96
CA ALA A 249 3.83 0.97 -39.47
C ALA A 249 4.23 -0.27 -38.65
N SER A 250 3.22 -1.06 -38.23
CA SER A 250 3.44 -2.30 -37.48
C SER A 250 3.86 -3.47 -38.38
N SER A 251 3.55 -3.38 -39.66
CA SER A 251 3.98 -4.37 -40.67
C SER A 251 5.06 -3.78 -41.58
N PRO A 252 6.08 -4.58 -41.99
CA PRO A 252 7.06 -4.13 -42.98
C PRO A 252 6.35 -3.69 -44.27
N LEU A 253 6.70 -2.50 -44.78
CA LEU A 253 6.20 -2.01 -46.06
C LEU A 253 7.09 -2.44 -47.25
N ALA A 254 8.22 -3.12 -47.00
CA ALA A 254 9.02 -3.75 -48.03
C ALA A 254 8.25 -4.96 -48.56
N ASP A 255 8.22 -5.09 -49.90
CA ASP A 255 7.57 -6.20 -50.63
C ASP A 255 6.02 -6.22 -50.62
N VAL A 256 5.37 -5.10 -50.39
CA VAL A 256 3.93 -5.01 -50.68
C VAL A 256 3.74 -4.92 -52.21
N VAL A 257 3.14 -5.93 -52.80
CA VAL A 257 2.70 -5.90 -54.18
C VAL A 257 1.72 -4.75 -54.36
N ARG A 258 2.05 -3.79 -55.20
CA ARG A 258 1.20 -2.63 -55.55
C ARG A 258 0.19 -2.99 -56.62
#